data_4e765ea13374b401490093db9eeeca56
#
_entry.id   4e765ea13374b401490093db9eeeca56
#
_cell.length_a   1.000
_cell.length_b   1.000
_cell.length_c   1.000
_cell.angle_alpha   90.00
_cell.angle_beta   90.00
_cell.angle_gamma   90.00
#
_symmetry.space_group_name_H-M   'P 1'
#
loop_
_entity.id
_entity.type
_entity.pdbx_description
1 polymer ?
#
loop_
_entity_poly.entity_id
_entity_poly.type
_entity_poly.pdbx_seq_one_letter_code
_entity_poly.pdbx_strand_id
1 'polypeptide(L)'
;MPTFKKIHYGWIVVGITCLVLLTSAGIRSTPGILMVPLENEFHWSRATIALAVSINLILYGCIGPFAAAVMERFGIRRSVLCALTLVGLGVASTSLMRTPWQLILMWGVLVGAGTGFLATVLSATIATRWFTARQGLVVGILSGGASTGQLLFLPVMANITAAYGWRATVLSIAGVVCVVLPLVALILRDRPSDMGLMPYGETGEPKPAIAPKGNPLVLAFATLRDAVRYRDFWLLAGTYFVCGASTNGLIGTHLIPACIDQGFSEVTGAALLATMGVFNFIGTTSSGWLSDKFDNRWLLFTYYALRGLSLMYLPFSFTNAYTMTLFAMFYGLDWFATVSPTMRMLTDTFGREKAALVYGWVFTAHQLGGASAAFFGGLLRVEFGGYTEAFMLSGTLCLFAAVAALFIGGGRKAPEVGAPAATAAA
;
A
#
# COMPACT_ATOMS: atom_id res chain seq x y z
N MET A 1 -33.95 32.11 0.06
CA MET A 1 -32.56 32.00 0.53
C MET A 1 -32.14 30.55 0.37
N PRO A 2 -31.06 30.22 -0.36
CA PRO A 2 -30.62 28.84 -0.48
C PRO A 2 -30.10 28.39 0.89
N THR A 3 -30.83 27.47 1.52
CA THR A 3 -30.36 26.77 2.73
C THR A 3 -29.08 26.00 2.37
N PHE A 4 -27.92 26.47 2.81
CA PHE A 4 -26.69 25.69 2.79
C PHE A 4 -26.99 24.39 3.53
N LYS A 5 -27.14 23.28 2.79
CA LYS A 5 -27.24 21.94 3.39
C LYS A 5 -26.00 21.76 4.24
N LYS A 6 -26.16 21.69 5.57
CA LYS A 6 -25.06 21.43 6.50
C LYS A 6 -24.32 20.17 6.01
N ILE A 7 -23.02 20.31 5.75
CA ILE A 7 -22.17 19.19 5.34
C ILE A 7 -22.25 18.13 6.43
N HIS A 8 -22.62 16.91 6.06
CA HIS A 8 -22.67 15.78 7.01
C HIS A 8 -21.28 15.53 7.59
N TYR A 9 -21.18 15.36 8.91
CA TYR A 9 -19.91 15.22 9.61
C TYR A 9 -19.02 14.06 9.08
N GLY A 10 -19.63 13.03 8.49
CA GLY A 10 -18.92 11.96 7.80
C GLY A 10 -17.92 12.46 6.75
N TRP A 11 -18.22 13.55 6.03
CA TRP A 11 -17.28 14.12 5.06
C TRP A 11 -16.09 14.82 5.72
N ILE A 12 -16.26 15.37 6.92
CA ILE A 12 -15.16 15.93 7.73
C ILE A 12 -14.26 14.78 8.19
N VAL A 13 -14.85 13.65 8.62
CA VAL A 13 -14.10 12.43 8.97
C VAL A 13 -13.32 11.88 7.76
N VAL A 14 -13.90 11.89 6.57
CA VAL A 14 -13.21 11.53 5.32
C VAL A 14 -12.02 12.46 5.06
N GLY A 15 -12.20 13.78 5.22
CA GLY A 15 -11.13 14.77 5.01
C GLY A 15 -9.94 14.54 5.94
N ILE A 16 -10.18 14.36 7.25
CA ILE A 16 -9.10 14.10 8.22
C ILE A 16 -8.44 12.73 7.99
N THR A 17 -9.22 11.71 7.62
CA THR A 17 -8.69 10.39 7.28
C THR A 17 -7.83 10.45 6.02
N CYS A 18 -8.24 11.20 5.00
CA CYS A 18 -7.46 11.44 3.79
C CYS A 18 -6.10 12.07 4.13
N LEU A 19 -6.07 13.07 5.02
CA LEU A 19 -4.84 13.70 5.49
C LEU A 19 -3.91 12.69 6.21
N VAL A 20 -4.47 11.80 7.04
CA VAL A 20 -3.71 10.73 7.71
C VAL A 20 -3.09 9.77 6.69
N LEU A 21 -3.87 9.34 5.70
CA LEU A 21 -3.41 8.41 4.65
C LEU A 21 -2.35 9.06 3.75
N LEU A 22 -2.54 10.33 3.39
CA LEU A 22 -1.58 11.16 2.66
C LEU A 22 -0.23 11.20 3.40
N THR A 23 -0.25 11.54 4.69
CA THR A 23 0.93 11.60 5.55
C THR A 23 1.63 10.23 5.64
N SER A 24 0.86 9.17 5.88
CA SER A 24 1.38 7.79 5.95
C SER A 24 2.04 7.36 4.64
N ALA A 25 1.45 7.70 3.49
CA ALA A 25 2.00 7.37 2.18
C ALA A 25 3.32 8.11 1.89
N GLY A 26 3.40 9.39 2.25
CA GLY A 26 4.64 10.17 2.16
C GLY A 26 5.77 9.55 2.99
N ILE A 27 5.48 9.17 4.24
CA ILE A 27 6.46 8.53 5.14
C ILE A 27 6.98 7.22 4.53
N ARG A 28 6.12 6.38 3.98
CA ARG A 28 6.52 5.10 3.38
C ARG A 28 7.38 5.25 2.13
N SER A 29 7.28 6.37 1.43
CA SER A 29 8.06 6.63 0.21
C SER A 29 9.47 7.17 0.50
N THR A 30 9.73 7.62 1.71
CA THR A 30 10.98 8.29 2.11
C THR A 30 12.24 7.38 2.09
N PRO A 31 12.19 6.06 2.35
CA PRO A 31 13.39 5.23 2.41
C PRO A 31 14.29 5.31 1.17
N GLY A 32 13.71 5.41 -0.02
CA GLY A 32 14.48 5.55 -1.27
C GLY A 32 15.35 6.82 -1.30
N ILE A 33 14.86 7.91 -0.69
CA ILE A 33 15.60 9.18 -0.58
C ILE A 33 16.71 9.08 0.46
N LEU A 34 16.46 8.39 1.58
CA LEU A 34 17.41 8.32 2.69
C LEU A 34 18.55 7.33 2.44
N MET A 35 18.44 6.40 1.50
CA MET A 35 19.38 5.29 1.33
C MET A 35 20.82 5.76 1.07
N VAL A 36 21.02 6.63 0.09
CA VAL A 36 22.36 7.13 -0.29
C VAL A 36 22.94 8.09 0.75
N PRO A 37 22.19 9.06 1.31
CA PRO A 37 22.68 9.87 2.42
C PRO A 37 23.14 9.07 3.64
N LEU A 38 22.42 7.98 4.00
CA LEU A 38 22.82 7.11 5.11
C LEU A 38 24.06 6.26 4.79
N GLU A 39 24.15 5.75 3.56
CA GLU A 39 25.35 5.05 3.07
C GLU A 39 26.58 5.97 3.17
N ASN A 40 26.47 7.21 2.71
CA ASN A 40 27.57 8.17 2.70
C ASN A 40 28.01 8.61 4.11
N GLU A 41 27.07 8.80 5.04
CA GLU A 41 27.40 9.29 6.39
C GLU A 41 27.91 8.18 7.32
N PHE A 42 27.26 7.01 7.28
CA PHE A 42 27.54 5.94 8.23
C PHE A 42 28.37 4.79 7.63
N HIS A 43 28.61 4.81 6.33
CA HIS A 43 29.28 3.74 5.58
C HIS A 43 28.58 2.37 5.74
N TRP A 44 27.25 2.38 5.94
CA TRP A 44 26.45 1.15 5.98
C TRP A 44 26.19 0.65 4.58
N SER A 45 26.20 -0.70 4.41
CA SER A 45 25.83 -1.27 3.12
C SER A 45 24.36 -1.01 2.79
N ARG A 46 24.04 -0.90 1.52
CA ARG A 46 22.64 -0.77 1.04
C ARG A 46 21.77 -1.95 1.48
N ALA A 47 22.34 -3.16 1.57
CA ALA A 47 21.65 -4.32 2.11
C ALA A 47 21.22 -4.12 3.57
N THR A 48 22.06 -3.52 4.40
CA THR A 48 21.76 -3.20 5.80
C THR A 48 20.63 -2.18 5.92
N ILE A 49 20.66 -1.13 5.09
CA ILE A 49 19.60 -0.11 5.08
C ILE A 49 18.29 -0.71 4.54
N ALA A 50 18.38 -1.49 3.46
CA ALA A 50 17.27 -2.17 2.83
C ALA A 50 16.59 -3.20 3.76
N LEU A 51 17.32 -3.79 4.71
CA LEU A 51 16.75 -4.67 5.74
C LEU A 51 15.71 -3.93 6.61
N ALA A 52 15.99 -2.69 7.00
CA ALA A 52 15.01 -1.89 7.76
C ALA A 52 13.75 -1.62 6.94
N VAL A 53 13.88 -1.35 5.63
CA VAL A 53 12.75 -1.19 4.71
C VAL A 53 11.97 -2.49 4.58
N SER A 54 12.65 -3.62 4.48
CA SER A 54 12.02 -4.94 4.38
C SER A 54 11.18 -5.26 5.62
N ILE A 55 11.72 -5.02 6.82
CA ILE A 55 10.99 -5.23 8.08
C ILE A 55 9.77 -4.30 8.14
N ASN A 56 9.90 -3.05 7.69
CA ASN A 56 8.78 -2.11 7.58
C ASN A 56 7.66 -2.65 6.70
N LEU A 57 7.98 -3.14 5.49
CA LEU A 57 7.02 -3.69 4.55
C LEU A 57 6.34 -4.96 5.07
N ILE A 58 7.09 -5.84 5.75
CA ILE A 58 6.53 -7.05 6.41
C ILE A 58 5.49 -6.64 7.44
N LEU A 59 5.85 -5.73 8.34
CA LEU A 59 4.93 -5.29 9.41
C LEU A 59 3.73 -4.55 8.84
N TYR A 60 3.93 -3.68 7.84
CA TYR A 60 2.86 -3.02 7.13
C TYR A 60 1.83 -4.01 6.54
N GLY A 61 2.29 -5.09 5.94
CA GLY A 61 1.42 -6.13 5.38
C GLY A 61 0.77 -7.01 6.44
N CYS A 62 1.54 -7.46 7.41
CA CYS A 62 1.07 -8.41 8.43
C CYS A 62 0.11 -7.76 9.45
N ILE A 63 0.25 -6.49 9.75
CA ILE A 63 -0.60 -5.79 10.72
C ILE A 63 -1.97 -5.46 10.14
N GLY A 64 -2.07 -5.23 8.83
CA GLY A 64 -3.32 -4.86 8.17
C GLY A 64 -4.53 -5.73 8.53
N PRO A 65 -4.48 -7.07 8.41
CA PRO A 65 -5.59 -7.96 8.79
C PRO A 65 -6.03 -7.83 10.26
N PHE A 66 -5.12 -7.45 11.16
CA PHE A 66 -5.40 -7.31 12.60
C PHE A 66 -5.81 -5.90 13.01
N ALA A 67 -5.46 -4.90 12.22
CA ALA A 67 -5.79 -3.49 12.50
C ALA A 67 -7.31 -3.28 12.61
N ALA A 68 -8.11 -3.95 11.77
CA ALA A 68 -9.57 -3.93 11.86
C ALA A 68 -10.08 -4.37 13.24
N ALA A 69 -9.54 -5.48 13.77
CA ALA A 69 -9.93 -6.02 15.07
C ALA A 69 -9.62 -5.05 16.22
N VAL A 70 -8.46 -4.39 16.15
CA VAL A 70 -8.04 -3.39 17.15
C VAL A 70 -8.95 -2.16 17.08
N MET A 71 -9.26 -1.66 15.85
CA MET A 71 -10.17 -0.54 15.65
C MET A 71 -11.60 -0.84 16.12
N GLU A 72 -12.06 -2.10 15.96
CA GLU A 72 -13.37 -2.50 16.47
C GLU A 72 -13.42 -2.49 18.00
N ARG A 73 -12.36 -2.96 18.66
CA ARG A 73 -12.32 -3.11 20.12
C ARG A 73 -12.03 -1.79 20.84
N PHE A 74 -11.09 -0.99 20.34
CA PHE A 74 -10.59 0.22 21.02
C PHE A 74 -11.08 1.53 20.40
N GLY A 75 -11.79 1.46 19.26
CA GLY A 75 -12.22 2.61 18.47
C GLY A 75 -11.19 3.04 17.43
N ILE A 76 -11.68 3.70 16.38
CA ILE A 76 -10.83 4.19 15.27
C ILE A 76 -9.92 5.32 15.77
N ARG A 77 -10.49 6.28 16.50
CA ARG A 77 -9.76 7.47 16.97
C ARG A 77 -8.54 7.10 17.81
N ARG A 78 -8.71 6.23 18.81
CA ARG A 78 -7.61 5.81 19.69
C ARG A 78 -6.56 5.01 18.91
N SER A 79 -6.98 4.12 18.04
CA SER A 79 -6.09 3.30 17.21
C SER A 79 -5.25 4.18 16.27
N VAL A 80 -5.86 5.16 15.60
CA VAL A 80 -5.16 6.10 14.70
C VAL A 80 -4.20 6.99 15.47
N LEU A 81 -4.59 7.51 16.64
CA LEU A 81 -3.71 8.33 17.49
C LEU A 81 -2.48 7.53 17.97
N CYS A 82 -2.69 6.30 18.46
CA CYS A 82 -1.56 5.42 18.84
C CYS A 82 -0.65 5.13 17.65
N ALA A 83 -1.21 4.84 16.49
CA ALA A 83 -0.43 4.57 15.27
C ALA A 83 0.38 5.80 14.82
N LEU A 84 -0.24 6.99 14.76
CA LEU A 84 0.45 8.25 14.43
C LEU A 84 1.54 8.59 15.45
N THR A 85 1.28 8.39 16.74
CA THR A 85 2.28 8.60 17.80
C THR A 85 3.47 7.66 17.60
N LEU A 86 3.20 6.38 17.33
CA LEU A 86 4.26 5.39 17.07
C LEU A 86 5.10 5.77 15.85
N VAL A 87 4.44 6.18 14.76
CA VAL A 87 5.11 6.66 13.55
C VAL A 87 5.92 7.93 13.83
N GLY A 88 5.32 8.92 14.49
CA GLY A 88 5.99 10.18 14.80
C GLY A 88 7.24 9.99 15.67
N LEU A 89 7.13 9.17 16.72
CA LEU A 89 8.27 8.81 17.57
C LEU A 89 9.34 8.03 16.80
N GLY A 90 8.95 7.04 15.98
CA GLY A 90 9.88 6.28 15.16
C GLY A 90 10.65 7.16 14.18
N VAL A 91 9.95 8.04 13.44
CA VAL A 91 10.56 8.98 12.50
C VAL A 91 11.46 9.98 13.21
N ALA A 92 10.97 10.64 14.28
CA ALA A 92 11.76 11.62 15.01
C ALA A 92 13.04 11.00 15.61
N SER A 93 12.92 9.81 16.20
CA SER A 93 14.05 9.10 16.78
C SER A 93 15.11 8.70 15.76
N THR A 94 14.71 8.52 14.49
CA THR A 94 15.65 8.21 13.39
C THR A 94 16.71 9.31 13.23
N SER A 95 16.38 10.59 13.54
CA SER A 95 17.37 11.69 13.47
C SER A 95 18.55 11.53 14.45
N LEU A 96 18.36 10.75 15.52
CA LEU A 96 19.35 10.51 16.57
C LEU A 96 20.12 9.20 16.41
N MET A 97 19.81 8.41 15.39
CA MET A 97 20.43 7.09 15.20
C MET A 97 21.94 7.18 14.87
N ARG A 98 22.67 6.19 15.31
CA ARG A 98 24.12 6.01 15.06
C ARG A 98 24.51 4.60 14.66
N THR A 99 23.58 3.66 14.78
CA THR A 99 23.84 2.24 14.52
C THR A 99 22.74 1.62 13.65
N PRO A 100 23.04 0.60 12.83
CA PRO A 100 22.05 0.00 11.94
C PRO A 100 20.84 -0.60 12.67
N TRP A 101 21.03 -1.18 13.85
CA TRP A 101 19.93 -1.77 14.62
C TRP A 101 18.91 -0.71 15.08
N GLN A 102 19.37 0.53 15.32
CA GLN A 102 18.48 1.64 15.65
C GLN A 102 17.59 2.00 14.45
N LEU A 103 18.13 2.00 13.22
CA LEU A 103 17.34 2.18 12.01
C LEU A 103 16.29 1.07 11.87
N ILE A 104 16.69 -0.18 12.10
CA ILE A 104 15.76 -1.33 12.06
C ILE A 104 14.63 -1.17 13.08
N LEU A 105 14.97 -0.78 14.32
CA LEU A 105 13.96 -0.60 15.36
C LEU A 105 13.04 0.60 15.06
N MET A 106 13.62 1.75 14.75
CA MET A 106 12.87 3.00 14.61
C MET A 106 12.07 3.01 13.31
N TRP A 107 12.72 2.77 12.17
CA TRP A 107 12.06 2.80 10.87
C TRP A 107 11.41 1.47 10.50
N GLY A 108 12.11 0.37 10.69
CA GLY A 108 11.59 -0.96 10.37
C GLY A 108 10.39 -1.32 11.24
N VAL A 109 10.56 -1.29 12.57
CA VAL A 109 9.53 -1.80 13.49
C VAL A 109 8.51 -0.71 13.84
N LEU A 110 8.91 0.43 14.41
CA LEU A 110 7.95 1.42 14.92
C LEU A 110 7.16 2.07 13.79
N VAL A 111 7.84 2.55 12.73
CA VAL A 111 7.17 3.17 11.59
C VAL A 111 6.39 2.12 10.80
N GLY A 112 6.94 0.91 10.58
CA GLY A 112 6.27 -0.17 9.87
C GLY A 112 4.98 -0.62 10.57
N ALA A 113 5.03 -0.83 11.88
CA ALA A 113 3.86 -1.18 12.67
C ALA A 113 2.81 -0.07 12.65
N GLY A 114 3.20 1.18 12.88
CA GLY A 114 2.29 2.32 12.89
C GLY A 114 1.62 2.53 11.53
N THR A 115 2.37 2.52 10.44
CA THR A 115 1.80 2.69 9.09
C THR A 115 0.90 1.52 8.67
N GLY A 116 1.15 0.30 9.18
CA GLY A 116 0.28 -0.85 8.97
C GLY A 116 -1.15 -0.66 9.51
N PHE A 117 -1.30 0.05 10.64
CA PHE A 117 -2.62 0.47 11.14
C PHE A 117 -3.29 1.54 10.27
N LEU A 118 -2.51 2.36 9.57
CA LEU A 118 -2.98 3.45 8.71
C LEU A 118 -3.13 3.02 7.25
N ALA A 119 -3.25 1.72 6.99
CA ALA A 119 -3.37 1.15 5.65
C ALA A 119 -4.81 1.20 5.11
N THR A 120 -5.07 0.47 4.04
CA THR A 120 -6.37 0.35 3.36
C THR A 120 -7.52 -0.05 4.29
N VAL A 121 -7.23 -0.73 5.39
CA VAL A 121 -8.20 -1.13 6.42
C VAL A 121 -8.87 0.10 7.05
N LEU A 122 -8.13 1.18 7.31
CA LEU A 122 -8.71 2.42 7.84
C LEU A 122 -9.73 3.01 6.86
N SER A 123 -9.42 3.04 5.57
CA SER A 123 -10.33 3.53 4.52
C SER A 123 -11.65 2.73 4.50
N ALA A 124 -11.54 1.40 4.51
CA ALA A 124 -12.70 0.52 4.53
C ALA A 124 -13.54 0.70 5.80
N THR A 125 -12.90 0.83 6.96
CA THR A 125 -13.58 1.01 8.25
C THR A 125 -14.34 2.33 8.31
N ILE A 126 -13.76 3.43 7.82
CA ILE A 126 -14.43 4.73 7.74
C ILE A 126 -15.61 4.66 6.78
N ALA A 127 -15.42 4.10 5.59
CA ALA A 127 -16.48 4.01 4.59
C ALA A 127 -17.69 3.20 5.10
N THR A 128 -17.45 2.06 5.74
CA THR A 128 -18.53 1.20 6.23
C THR A 128 -19.25 1.74 7.46
N ARG A 129 -18.57 2.49 8.34
CA ARG A 129 -19.19 3.02 9.57
C ARG A 129 -19.92 4.34 9.38
N TRP A 130 -19.41 5.21 8.51
CA TRP A 130 -19.92 6.56 8.35
C TRP A 130 -20.87 6.73 7.16
N PHE A 131 -20.90 5.75 6.22
CA PHE A 131 -21.64 5.86 4.98
C PHE A 131 -22.41 4.58 4.66
N THR A 132 -23.70 4.70 4.40
CA THR A 132 -24.53 3.67 3.75
C THR A 132 -24.68 3.97 2.26
N ALA A 133 -24.76 5.26 1.90
CA ALA A 133 -24.68 5.70 0.52
C ALA A 133 -23.29 6.21 0.17
N ARG A 134 -22.85 6.03 -1.09
CA ARG A 134 -21.57 6.51 -1.63
C ARG A 134 -20.32 5.90 -0.98
N GLN A 135 -20.41 4.70 -0.42
CA GLN A 135 -19.25 4.00 0.15
C GLN A 135 -18.10 3.85 -0.84
N GLY A 136 -18.37 3.46 -2.10
CA GLY A 136 -17.37 3.33 -3.15
C GLY A 136 -16.64 4.65 -3.44
N LEU A 137 -17.37 5.79 -3.46
CA LEU A 137 -16.77 7.11 -3.64
C LEU A 137 -15.82 7.45 -2.48
N VAL A 138 -16.22 7.15 -1.23
CA VAL A 138 -15.39 7.38 -0.05
C VAL A 138 -14.11 6.55 -0.09
N VAL A 139 -14.22 5.26 -0.39
CA VAL A 139 -13.04 4.39 -0.56
C VAL A 139 -12.14 4.91 -1.69
N GLY A 140 -12.72 5.35 -2.81
CA GLY A 140 -11.98 5.94 -3.93
C GLY A 140 -11.21 7.20 -3.54
N ILE A 141 -11.84 8.15 -2.82
CA ILE A 141 -11.19 9.37 -2.32
C ILE A 141 -10.04 9.02 -1.37
N LEU A 142 -10.25 8.11 -0.42
CA LEU A 142 -9.26 7.74 0.57
C LEU A 142 -8.08 6.98 -0.06
N SER A 143 -8.35 6.10 -1.02
CA SER A 143 -7.30 5.39 -1.77
C SER A 143 -6.52 6.35 -2.68
N GLY A 144 -7.21 7.31 -3.33
CA GLY A 144 -6.58 8.37 -4.10
C GLY A 144 -5.68 9.25 -3.24
N GLY A 145 -6.09 9.57 -2.00
CA GLY A 145 -5.26 10.28 -1.04
C GLY A 145 -3.94 9.57 -0.76
N ALA A 146 -3.99 8.25 -0.54
CA ALA A 146 -2.78 7.45 -0.32
C ALA A 146 -1.81 7.48 -1.51
N SER A 147 -2.32 7.42 -2.74
CA SER A 147 -1.49 7.50 -3.96
C SER A 147 -0.91 8.90 -4.18
N THR A 148 -1.71 9.93 -3.91
CA THR A 148 -1.30 11.34 -4.06
C THR A 148 -0.20 11.72 -3.05
N GLY A 149 -0.15 11.04 -1.89
CA GLY A 149 0.89 11.27 -0.89
C GLY A 149 2.30 11.10 -1.45
N GLN A 150 2.55 10.07 -2.25
CA GLN A 150 3.85 9.87 -2.92
C GLN A 150 4.18 11.02 -3.88
N LEU A 151 3.19 11.48 -4.65
CA LEU A 151 3.37 12.58 -5.62
C LEU A 151 3.81 13.88 -4.97
N LEU A 152 3.15 14.25 -3.87
CA LEU A 152 3.36 15.54 -3.23
C LEU A 152 4.61 15.54 -2.35
N PHE A 153 4.84 14.45 -1.60
CA PHE A 153 5.89 14.43 -0.58
C PHE A 153 7.27 14.10 -1.14
N LEU A 154 7.39 13.19 -2.11
CA LEU A 154 8.70 12.74 -2.60
C LEU A 154 9.58 13.88 -3.15
N PRO A 155 9.13 14.74 -4.10
CA PRO A 155 9.95 15.81 -4.60
C PRO A 155 10.31 16.84 -3.52
N VAL A 156 9.38 17.14 -2.59
CA VAL A 156 9.63 18.06 -1.49
C VAL A 156 10.68 17.49 -0.55
N MET A 157 10.58 16.20 -0.18
CA MET A 157 11.53 15.54 0.70
C MET A 157 12.92 15.45 0.04
N ALA A 158 13.01 15.14 -1.26
CA ALA A 158 14.26 15.11 -1.98
C ALA A 158 14.95 16.48 -2.01
N ASN A 159 14.20 17.56 -2.22
CA ASN A 159 14.74 18.92 -2.16
C ASN A 159 15.23 19.29 -0.76
N ILE A 160 14.49 18.92 0.29
CA ILE A 160 14.93 19.14 1.69
C ILE A 160 16.20 18.35 1.99
N THR A 161 16.27 17.08 1.54
CA THR A 161 17.45 16.23 1.73
C THR A 161 18.66 16.83 1.04
N ALA A 162 18.51 17.28 -0.21
CA ALA A 162 19.61 17.88 -0.97
C ALA A 162 20.11 19.20 -0.39
N ALA A 163 19.20 20.04 0.16
CA ALA A 163 19.56 21.36 0.69
C ALA A 163 20.03 21.33 2.14
N TYR A 164 19.42 20.49 2.99
CA TYR A 164 19.57 20.54 4.45
C TYR A 164 19.98 19.19 5.07
N GLY A 165 20.14 18.15 4.25
CA GLY A 165 20.49 16.79 4.67
C GLY A 165 19.30 15.97 5.16
N TRP A 166 19.51 14.68 5.31
CA TRP A 166 18.48 13.69 5.63
C TRP A 166 17.84 13.88 7.01
N ARG A 167 18.60 14.42 8.00
CA ARG A 167 18.05 14.72 9.34
C ARG A 167 16.94 15.77 9.27
N ALA A 168 17.12 16.82 8.46
CA ALA A 168 16.11 17.84 8.26
C ALA A 168 14.84 17.23 7.63
N THR A 169 15.01 16.29 6.72
CA THR A 169 13.89 15.57 6.09
C THR A 169 13.07 14.77 7.10
N VAL A 170 13.71 13.94 7.93
CA VAL A 170 12.98 13.14 8.93
C VAL A 170 12.34 14.03 10.01
N LEU A 171 12.98 15.12 10.41
CA LEU A 171 12.40 16.09 11.36
C LEU A 171 11.21 16.85 10.75
N SER A 172 11.27 17.20 9.47
CA SER A 172 10.13 17.80 8.74
C SER A 172 8.93 16.86 8.70
N ILE A 173 9.16 15.57 8.43
CA ILE A 173 8.12 14.53 8.46
C ILE A 173 7.54 14.41 9.88
N ALA A 174 8.38 14.34 10.91
CA ALA A 174 7.93 14.30 12.30
C ALA A 174 7.09 15.54 12.65
N GLY A 175 7.48 16.72 12.15
CA GLY A 175 6.72 17.98 12.29
C GLY A 175 5.32 17.88 11.67
N VAL A 176 5.20 17.31 10.47
CA VAL A 176 3.89 17.05 9.83
C VAL A 176 3.03 16.13 10.70
N VAL A 177 3.60 15.04 11.24
CA VAL A 177 2.88 14.14 12.15
C VAL A 177 2.44 14.86 13.41
N CYS A 178 3.29 15.71 14.00
CA CYS A 178 2.96 16.53 15.17
C CYS A 178 1.79 17.50 14.91
N VAL A 179 1.61 17.99 13.69
CA VAL A 179 0.46 18.83 13.31
C VAL A 179 -0.80 17.98 13.08
N VAL A 180 -0.65 16.82 12.41
CA VAL A 180 -1.78 15.94 12.09
C VAL A 180 -2.37 15.29 13.35
N LEU A 181 -1.55 14.97 14.34
CA LEU A 181 -1.94 14.28 15.56
C LEU A 181 -3.04 15.02 16.36
N PRO A 182 -2.87 16.32 16.72
CA PRO A 182 -3.93 17.10 17.39
C PRO A 182 -5.18 17.29 16.51
N LEU A 183 -5.03 17.44 15.20
CA LEU A 183 -6.18 17.52 14.29
C LEU A 183 -7.01 16.23 14.35
N VAL A 184 -6.37 15.06 14.31
CA VAL A 184 -7.04 13.77 14.49
C VAL A 184 -7.69 13.68 15.86
N ALA A 185 -6.98 14.10 16.92
CA ALA A 185 -7.51 14.07 18.28
C ALA A 185 -8.78 14.94 18.44
N LEU A 186 -8.85 16.06 17.76
CA LEU A 186 -10.00 16.99 17.85
C LEU A 186 -11.16 16.59 16.93
N ILE A 187 -10.86 16.15 15.71
CA ILE A 187 -11.84 16.01 14.64
C ILE A 187 -12.34 14.57 14.49
N LEU A 188 -11.44 13.56 14.56
CA LEU A 188 -11.82 12.18 14.31
C LEU A 188 -12.75 11.65 15.41
N ARG A 189 -13.84 10.99 15.00
CA ARG A 189 -14.83 10.33 15.89
C ARG A 189 -14.97 8.88 15.47
N ASP A 190 -15.33 8.03 16.41
CA ASP A 190 -15.38 6.58 16.17
C ASP A 190 -16.62 6.17 15.36
N ARG A 191 -17.76 6.79 15.66
CA ARG A 191 -19.06 6.45 15.06
C ARG A 191 -19.93 7.68 14.89
N PRO A 192 -20.87 7.69 13.92
CA PRO A 192 -21.89 8.74 13.80
C PRO A 192 -22.74 8.86 15.07
N SER A 193 -23.09 7.73 15.70
CA SER A 193 -23.88 7.67 16.92
C SER A 193 -23.26 8.43 18.11
N ASP A 194 -21.92 8.56 18.17
CA ASP A 194 -21.23 9.31 19.21
C ASP A 194 -21.53 10.81 19.15
N MET A 195 -22.12 11.26 18.04
CA MET A 195 -22.54 12.64 17.79
C MET A 195 -24.06 12.76 17.59
N GLY A 196 -24.82 11.70 17.88
CA GLY A 196 -26.27 11.68 17.65
C GLY A 196 -26.63 11.72 16.15
N LEU A 197 -25.73 11.31 15.27
CA LEU A 197 -25.93 11.30 13.82
C LEU A 197 -26.17 9.87 13.32
N MET A 198 -26.88 9.77 12.19
CA MET A 198 -26.99 8.55 11.40
C MET A 198 -25.83 8.47 10.39
N PRO A 199 -25.46 7.27 9.89
CA PRO A 199 -24.58 7.14 8.73
C PRO A 199 -25.14 7.92 7.53
N TYR A 200 -24.27 8.50 6.72
CA TYR A 200 -24.68 9.27 5.54
C TYR A 200 -25.47 8.41 4.55
N GLY A 201 -26.69 8.84 4.26
CA GLY A 201 -27.62 8.12 3.38
C GLY A 201 -28.63 7.25 4.12
N GLU A 202 -28.61 7.22 5.44
CA GLU A 202 -29.59 6.54 6.28
C GLU A 202 -30.55 7.56 6.92
N THR A 203 -31.82 7.19 7.02
CA THR A 203 -32.87 8.00 7.67
C THR A 203 -33.53 7.16 8.76
N GLY A 204 -33.72 7.73 9.95
CA GLY A 204 -34.33 7.05 11.10
C GLY A 204 -33.62 7.38 12.42
N GLU A 205 -33.87 6.60 13.45
CA GLU A 205 -33.19 6.74 14.74
C GLU A 205 -31.87 5.98 14.77
N PRO A 206 -30.85 6.50 15.46
CA PRO A 206 -29.57 5.82 15.60
C PRO A 206 -29.74 4.45 16.26
N LYS A 207 -29.53 3.39 15.52
CA LYS A 207 -29.53 2.03 16.09
C LYS A 207 -28.23 1.80 16.86
N PRO A 208 -28.28 1.21 18.08
CA PRO A 208 -27.08 0.80 18.76
C PRO A 208 -26.29 -0.18 17.87
N ALA A 209 -25.00 0.08 17.69
CA ALA A 209 -24.16 -0.75 16.85
C ALA A 209 -24.09 -2.17 17.45
N ILE A 210 -24.60 -3.13 16.71
CA ILE A 210 -24.42 -4.55 17.04
C ILE A 210 -22.93 -4.85 16.80
N ALA A 211 -22.19 -5.12 17.88
CA ALA A 211 -20.82 -5.59 17.75
C ALA A 211 -20.81 -6.90 16.95
N PRO A 212 -19.90 -7.08 15.97
CA PRO A 212 -19.81 -8.34 15.25
C PRO A 212 -19.68 -9.51 16.22
N LYS A 213 -20.53 -10.51 16.10
CA LYS A 213 -20.43 -11.74 16.90
C LYS A 213 -19.20 -12.52 16.43
N GLY A 214 -18.18 -12.63 17.28
CA GLY A 214 -16.98 -13.41 17.03
C GLY A 214 -15.69 -12.62 17.24
N ASN A 215 -14.57 -13.32 17.36
CA ASN A 215 -13.24 -12.72 17.41
C ASN A 215 -12.75 -12.51 15.97
N PRO A 216 -12.55 -11.25 15.49
CA PRO A 216 -12.09 -10.97 14.13
C PRO A 216 -10.76 -11.64 13.79
N LEU A 217 -9.90 -11.87 14.79
CA LEU A 217 -8.63 -12.59 14.60
C LEU A 217 -8.89 -14.05 14.21
N VAL A 218 -9.81 -14.70 14.92
CA VAL A 218 -10.20 -16.10 14.63
C VAL A 218 -10.79 -16.19 13.22
N LEU A 219 -11.64 -15.23 12.85
CA LEU A 219 -12.25 -15.18 11.50
C LEU A 219 -11.19 -14.99 10.41
N ALA A 220 -10.21 -14.11 10.61
CA ALA A 220 -9.12 -13.88 9.66
C ALA A 220 -8.30 -15.17 9.43
N PHE A 221 -7.89 -15.87 10.50
CA PHE A 221 -7.15 -17.12 10.38
C PHE A 221 -7.99 -18.27 9.85
N ALA A 222 -9.26 -18.37 10.22
CA ALA A 222 -10.17 -19.38 9.68
C ALA A 222 -10.33 -19.19 8.16
N THR A 223 -10.49 -17.94 7.70
CA THR A 223 -10.59 -17.62 6.27
C THR A 223 -9.29 -17.99 5.53
N LEU A 224 -8.12 -17.71 6.10
CA LEU A 224 -6.84 -18.13 5.52
C LEU A 224 -6.77 -19.67 5.42
N ARG A 225 -7.09 -20.38 6.51
CA ARG A 225 -7.06 -21.85 6.53
C ARG A 225 -7.95 -22.46 5.45
N ASP A 226 -9.08 -21.84 5.17
CA ASP A 226 -9.98 -22.26 4.11
C ASP A 226 -9.39 -21.92 2.73
N ALA A 227 -8.88 -20.69 2.54
CA ALA A 227 -8.38 -20.20 1.27
C ALA A 227 -7.14 -20.96 0.76
N VAL A 228 -6.22 -21.35 1.63
CA VAL A 228 -4.98 -22.08 1.25
C VAL A 228 -5.24 -23.45 0.62
N ARG A 229 -6.46 -23.98 0.72
CA ARG A 229 -6.87 -25.25 0.09
C ARG A 229 -7.17 -25.10 -1.39
N TYR A 230 -7.30 -23.86 -1.88
CA TYR A 230 -7.64 -23.58 -3.28
C TYR A 230 -6.39 -23.18 -4.04
N ARG A 231 -6.18 -23.81 -5.21
CA ARG A 231 -5.08 -23.49 -6.13
C ARG A 231 -5.07 -22.01 -6.51
N ASP A 232 -6.26 -21.45 -6.76
CA ASP A 232 -6.41 -20.06 -7.23
C ASP A 232 -5.95 -19.06 -6.16
N PHE A 233 -6.03 -19.40 -4.84
CA PHE A 233 -5.43 -18.59 -3.79
C PHE A 233 -3.92 -18.45 -3.97
N TRP A 234 -3.21 -19.56 -4.23
CA TRP A 234 -1.76 -19.55 -4.38
C TRP A 234 -1.30 -18.86 -5.65
N LEU A 235 -2.07 -19.01 -6.75
CA LEU A 235 -1.79 -18.28 -7.99
C LEU A 235 -1.98 -16.77 -7.82
N LEU A 236 -3.07 -16.34 -7.16
CA LEU A 236 -3.33 -14.92 -6.87
C LEU A 236 -2.30 -14.37 -5.87
N ALA A 237 -1.99 -15.09 -4.80
CA ALA A 237 -1.00 -14.68 -3.81
C ALA A 237 0.41 -14.62 -4.44
N GLY A 238 0.78 -15.60 -5.27
CA GLY A 238 2.08 -15.66 -5.94
C GLY A 238 2.26 -14.55 -6.97
N THR A 239 1.27 -14.33 -7.84
CA THR A 239 1.33 -13.22 -8.81
C THR A 239 1.35 -11.86 -8.12
N TYR A 240 0.58 -11.74 -7.05
CA TYR A 240 0.54 -10.48 -6.27
C TYR A 240 1.81 -10.28 -5.41
N PHE A 241 2.49 -11.36 -4.98
CA PHE A 241 3.83 -11.30 -4.39
C PHE A 241 4.83 -10.70 -5.39
N VAL A 242 4.82 -11.15 -6.66
CA VAL A 242 5.68 -10.59 -7.71
C VAL A 242 5.33 -9.13 -8.00
N CYS A 243 4.04 -8.76 -7.92
CA CYS A 243 3.62 -7.36 -8.00
C CYS A 243 4.29 -6.51 -6.91
N GLY A 244 4.22 -6.93 -5.66
CA GLY A 244 4.86 -6.25 -4.54
C GLY A 244 6.37 -6.16 -4.70
N ALA A 245 7.00 -7.25 -5.13
CA ALA A 245 8.43 -7.30 -5.36
C ALA A 245 8.88 -6.27 -6.41
N SER A 246 8.19 -6.21 -7.54
CA SER A 246 8.53 -5.30 -8.64
C SER A 246 8.21 -3.84 -8.31
N THR A 247 7.11 -3.55 -7.63
CA THR A 247 6.66 -2.18 -7.33
C THR A 247 7.31 -1.62 -6.05
N ASN A 248 6.72 -1.90 -4.89
CA ASN A 248 7.15 -1.31 -3.61
C ASN A 248 8.57 -1.74 -3.21
N GLY A 249 8.91 -3.01 -3.47
CA GLY A 249 10.21 -3.57 -3.10
C GLY A 249 11.34 -3.02 -3.95
N LEU A 250 11.27 -3.21 -5.26
CA LEU A 250 12.38 -2.84 -6.14
C LEU A 250 12.30 -1.37 -6.55
N ILE A 251 11.27 -0.98 -7.29
CA ILE A 251 11.20 0.39 -7.83
C ILE A 251 10.97 1.41 -6.72
N GLY A 252 10.05 1.17 -5.80
CA GLY A 252 9.76 2.11 -4.70
C GLY A 252 10.94 2.34 -3.75
N THR A 253 11.84 1.37 -3.61
CA THR A 253 12.99 1.44 -2.69
C THR A 253 14.28 1.82 -3.40
N HIS A 254 14.52 1.28 -4.60
CA HIS A 254 15.84 1.34 -5.23
C HIS A 254 15.92 2.20 -6.49
N LEU A 255 14.82 2.74 -7.05
CA LEU A 255 14.90 3.56 -8.26
C LEU A 255 15.72 4.84 -8.03
N ILE A 256 15.50 5.56 -6.93
CA ILE A 256 16.26 6.78 -6.62
C ILE A 256 17.75 6.46 -6.46
N PRO A 257 18.13 5.48 -5.61
CA PRO A 257 19.53 5.04 -5.53
C PRO A 257 20.13 4.60 -6.87
N ALA A 258 19.37 3.90 -7.71
CA ALA A 258 19.81 3.50 -9.03
C ALA A 258 20.05 4.70 -9.96
N CYS A 259 19.19 5.72 -9.91
CA CYS A 259 19.39 6.97 -10.64
C CYS A 259 20.68 7.68 -10.20
N ILE A 260 20.96 7.74 -8.89
CA ILE A 260 22.15 8.37 -8.33
C ILE A 260 23.40 7.61 -8.77
N ASP A 261 23.39 6.28 -8.76
CA ASP A 261 24.51 5.44 -9.26
C ASP A 261 24.83 5.69 -10.73
N GLN A 262 23.84 6.13 -11.53
CA GLN A 262 24.00 6.48 -12.94
C GLN A 262 24.26 7.99 -13.16
N GLY A 263 24.56 8.76 -12.11
CA GLY A 263 24.92 10.16 -12.16
C GLY A 263 23.75 11.15 -12.24
N PHE A 264 22.51 10.69 -12.06
CA PHE A 264 21.36 11.58 -11.97
C PHE A 264 21.16 12.12 -10.55
N SER A 265 20.54 13.28 -10.41
CA SER A 265 20.25 13.85 -9.09
C SER A 265 19.16 13.06 -8.37
N GLU A 266 19.19 13.09 -7.04
CA GLU A 266 18.16 12.53 -6.17
C GLU A 266 16.77 13.12 -6.49
N VAL A 267 16.71 14.42 -6.79
CA VAL A 267 15.49 15.12 -7.20
C VAL A 267 14.92 14.57 -8.51
N THR A 268 15.79 14.22 -9.46
CA THR A 268 15.37 13.58 -10.73
C THR A 268 14.75 12.21 -10.46
N GLY A 269 15.37 11.37 -9.63
CA GLY A 269 14.82 10.08 -9.25
C GLY A 269 13.46 10.20 -8.54
N ALA A 270 13.32 11.17 -7.63
CA ALA A 270 12.07 11.46 -6.94
C ALA A 270 10.98 11.98 -7.91
N ALA A 271 11.35 12.81 -8.89
CA ALA A 271 10.42 13.31 -9.92
C ALA A 271 9.91 12.18 -10.83
N LEU A 272 10.74 11.17 -11.13
CA LEU A 272 10.31 9.98 -11.87
C LEU A 272 9.26 9.18 -11.09
N LEU A 273 9.47 8.94 -9.80
CA LEU A 273 8.47 8.28 -8.95
C LEU A 273 7.18 9.10 -8.84
N ALA A 274 7.29 10.42 -8.75
CA ALA A 274 6.13 11.31 -8.77
C ALA A 274 5.37 11.21 -10.12
N THR A 275 6.07 11.18 -11.23
CA THR A 275 5.51 10.98 -12.57
C THR A 275 4.78 9.62 -12.64
N MET A 276 5.40 8.55 -12.14
CA MET A 276 4.73 7.24 -12.04
C MET A 276 3.42 7.32 -11.27
N GLY A 277 3.36 8.11 -10.20
CA GLY A 277 2.15 8.29 -9.42
C GLY A 277 1.01 8.99 -10.18
N VAL A 278 1.32 10.00 -11.04
CA VAL A 278 0.31 10.63 -11.92
C VAL A 278 -0.27 9.59 -12.88
N PHE A 279 0.59 8.85 -13.57
CA PHE A 279 0.16 7.83 -14.53
C PHE A 279 -0.52 6.64 -13.84
N ASN A 280 -0.15 6.31 -12.60
CA ASN A 280 -0.84 5.31 -11.80
C ASN A 280 -2.32 5.65 -11.58
N PHE A 281 -2.65 6.92 -11.32
CA PHE A 281 -4.05 7.31 -11.17
C PHE A 281 -4.85 7.01 -12.45
N ILE A 282 -4.29 7.33 -13.63
CA ILE A 282 -4.91 7.05 -14.93
C ILE A 282 -5.02 5.53 -15.14
N GLY A 283 -3.92 4.80 -14.93
CA GLY A 283 -3.84 3.36 -15.16
C GLY A 283 -4.78 2.56 -14.27
N THR A 284 -4.83 2.88 -12.97
CA THR A 284 -5.70 2.19 -12.00
C THR A 284 -7.17 2.43 -12.31
N THR A 285 -7.54 3.69 -12.66
CA THR A 285 -8.93 4.03 -13.04
C THR A 285 -9.33 3.29 -14.31
N SER A 286 -8.46 3.31 -15.33
CA SER A 286 -8.69 2.59 -16.59
C SER A 286 -8.79 1.08 -16.38
N SER A 287 -7.92 0.52 -15.54
CA SER A 287 -7.94 -0.91 -15.20
C SER A 287 -9.24 -1.33 -14.52
N GLY A 288 -9.79 -0.51 -13.64
CA GLY A 288 -11.11 -0.77 -13.02
C GLY A 288 -12.19 -0.92 -14.07
N TRP A 289 -12.25 0.01 -15.04
CA TRP A 289 -13.20 -0.04 -16.14
C TRP A 289 -12.96 -1.23 -17.09
N LEU A 290 -11.70 -1.54 -17.42
CA LEU A 290 -11.34 -2.70 -18.24
C LEU A 290 -11.71 -4.03 -17.56
N SER A 291 -11.50 -4.13 -16.24
CA SER A 291 -11.83 -5.30 -15.43
C SER A 291 -13.33 -5.67 -15.45
N ASP A 292 -14.21 -4.69 -15.67
CA ASP A 292 -15.65 -4.94 -15.82
C ASP A 292 -16.04 -5.45 -17.21
N LYS A 293 -15.18 -5.26 -18.23
CA LYS A 293 -15.51 -5.55 -19.63
C LYS A 293 -14.73 -6.72 -20.22
N PHE A 294 -13.53 -6.98 -19.75
CA PHE A 294 -12.63 -7.98 -20.30
C PHE A 294 -12.31 -9.09 -19.32
N ASP A 295 -11.84 -10.23 -19.82
CA ASP A 295 -11.38 -11.33 -18.98
C ASP A 295 -10.17 -10.88 -18.14
N ASN A 296 -10.31 -10.96 -16.82
CA ASN A 296 -9.32 -10.47 -15.87
C ASN A 296 -8.00 -11.25 -15.91
N ARG A 297 -8.00 -12.51 -16.43
CA ARG A 297 -6.77 -13.29 -16.65
C ARG A 297 -5.88 -12.65 -17.70
N TRP A 298 -6.48 -12.24 -18.83
CA TRP A 298 -5.77 -11.58 -19.91
C TRP A 298 -5.33 -10.16 -19.52
N LEU A 299 -6.11 -9.47 -18.70
CA LEU A 299 -5.69 -8.17 -18.14
C LEU A 299 -4.46 -8.33 -17.25
N LEU A 300 -4.47 -9.29 -16.31
CA LEU A 300 -3.32 -9.58 -15.45
C LEU A 300 -2.10 -10.04 -16.28
N PHE A 301 -2.31 -10.91 -17.27
CA PHE A 301 -1.24 -11.32 -18.19
C PHE A 301 -0.59 -10.09 -18.84
N THR A 302 -1.40 -9.22 -19.42
CA THR A 302 -0.91 -8.01 -20.12
C THR A 302 -0.15 -7.08 -19.18
N TYR A 303 -0.69 -6.81 -17.99
CA TYR A 303 -0.05 -5.95 -17.00
C TYR A 303 1.28 -6.53 -16.54
N TYR A 304 1.33 -7.79 -16.13
CA TYR A 304 2.59 -8.40 -15.70
C TYR A 304 3.61 -8.53 -16.85
N ALA A 305 3.18 -8.81 -18.07
CA ALA A 305 4.07 -8.89 -19.23
C ALA A 305 4.69 -7.51 -19.54
N LEU A 306 3.87 -6.46 -19.63
CA LEU A 306 4.35 -5.09 -19.89
C LEU A 306 5.26 -4.60 -18.77
N ARG A 307 4.93 -4.88 -17.51
CA ARG A 307 5.76 -4.58 -16.34
C ARG A 307 7.12 -5.27 -16.44
N GLY A 308 7.12 -6.57 -16.75
CA GLY A 308 8.35 -7.34 -16.91
C GLY A 308 9.25 -6.77 -17.99
N LEU A 309 8.70 -6.48 -19.16
CA LEU A 309 9.44 -5.87 -20.27
C LEU A 309 9.94 -4.46 -19.91
N SER A 310 9.14 -3.66 -19.21
CA SER A 310 9.55 -2.32 -18.75
C SER A 310 10.74 -2.40 -17.78
N LEU A 311 10.73 -3.36 -16.83
CA LEU A 311 11.84 -3.56 -15.90
C LEU A 311 13.12 -4.01 -16.60
N MET A 312 13.01 -4.91 -17.59
CA MET A 312 14.16 -5.34 -18.40
C MET A 312 14.70 -4.20 -19.27
N TYR A 313 13.84 -3.26 -19.69
CA TYR A 313 14.24 -2.08 -20.43
C TYR A 313 14.90 -1.01 -19.54
N LEU A 314 14.57 -0.94 -18.26
CA LEU A 314 15.02 0.13 -17.36
C LEU A 314 16.55 0.35 -17.35
N PRO A 315 17.44 -0.67 -17.28
CA PRO A 315 18.87 -0.46 -17.31
C PRO A 315 19.37 0.28 -18.56
N PHE A 316 18.68 0.10 -19.69
CA PHE A 316 19.01 0.75 -20.96
C PHE A 316 18.43 2.17 -21.06
N SER A 317 17.50 2.53 -20.21
CA SER A 317 16.84 3.84 -20.19
C SER A 317 17.66 4.95 -19.49
N PHE A 318 18.69 4.58 -18.72
CA PHE A 318 19.55 5.53 -18.01
C PHE A 318 20.48 6.36 -18.95
N THR A 319 20.24 6.33 -20.25
CA THR A 319 21.00 7.10 -21.23
C THR A 319 20.68 8.59 -21.22
N ASN A 320 19.41 8.93 -20.97
CA ASN A 320 18.95 10.32 -20.89
C ASN A 320 17.61 10.44 -20.14
N ALA A 321 17.28 11.68 -19.72
CA ALA A 321 16.06 11.95 -18.95
C ALA A 321 14.76 11.63 -19.72
N TYR A 322 14.77 11.71 -21.06
CA TYR A 322 13.58 11.44 -21.88
C TYR A 322 13.18 9.95 -21.83
N THR A 323 14.14 9.04 -22.03
CA THR A 323 13.89 7.59 -21.97
C THR A 323 13.45 7.14 -20.57
N MET A 324 14.03 7.74 -19.52
CA MET A 324 13.60 7.50 -18.14
C MET A 324 12.18 8.02 -17.87
N THR A 325 11.81 9.17 -18.42
CA THR A 325 10.44 9.71 -18.31
C THR A 325 9.45 8.80 -19.02
N LEU A 326 9.76 8.30 -20.21
CA LEU A 326 8.92 7.31 -20.90
C LEU A 326 8.75 6.05 -20.07
N PHE A 327 9.83 5.51 -19.51
CA PHE A 327 9.75 4.38 -18.58
C PHE A 327 8.80 4.70 -17.41
N ALA A 328 8.96 5.87 -16.77
CA ALA A 328 8.13 6.26 -15.64
C ALA A 328 6.64 6.37 -16.00
N MET A 329 6.31 6.86 -17.19
CA MET A 329 4.94 6.95 -17.70
C MET A 329 4.33 5.55 -17.88
N PHE A 330 5.00 4.66 -18.62
CA PHE A 330 4.49 3.32 -18.91
C PHE A 330 4.43 2.46 -17.65
N TYR A 331 5.47 2.47 -16.83
CA TYR A 331 5.51 1.73 -15.57
C TYR A 331 4.47 2.25 -14.58
N GLY A 332 4.26 3.58 -14.54
CA GLY A 332 3.24 4.22 -13.72
C GLY A 332 1.83 3.78 -14.07
N LEU A 333 1.47 3.70 -15.37
CA LEU A 333 0.17 3.20 -15.81
C LEU A 333 -0.16 1.80 -15.27
N ASP A 334 0.86 0.99 -15.06
CA ASP A 334 0.71 -0.39 -14.58
C ASP A 334 0.88 -0.53 -13.06
N TRP A 335 1.33 0.49 -12.33
CA TRP A 335 1.75 0.38 -10.92
C TRP A 335 0.74 -0.35 -10.02
N PHE A 336 -0.53 0.09 -9.99
CA PHE A 336 -1.64 -0.55 -9.26
C PHE A 336 -2.74 -1.11 -10.18
N ALA A 337 -2.49 -1.19 -11.50
CA ALA A 337 -3.49 -1.68 -12.44
C ALA A 337 -3.93 -3.12 -12.15
N THR A 338 -3.06 -3.94 -11.56
CA THR A 338 -3.33 -5.33 -11.17
C THR A 338 -4.33 -5.49 -10.02
N VAL A 339 -4.63 -4.42 -9.26
CA VAL A 339 -5.50 -4.48 -8.06
C VAL A 339 -6.93 -4.87 -8.44
N SER A 340 -7.53 -4.16 -9.41
CA SER A 340 -8.94 -4.36 -9.79
C SER A 340 -9.21 -5.77 -10.34
N PRO A 341 -8.43 -6.29 -11.30
CA PRO A 341 -8.57 -7.67 -11.78
C PRO A 341 -8.37 -8.71 -10.67
N THR A 342 -7.38 -8.51 -9.78
CA THR A 342 -7.13 -9.43 -8.65
C THR A 342 -8.33 -9.49 -7.71
N MET A 343 -8.91 -8.33 -7.34
CA MET A 343 -10.12 -8.28 -6.51
C MET A 343 -11.31 -8.96 -7.17
N ARG A 344 -11.49 -8.76 -8.48
CA ARG A 344 -12.58 -9.39 -9.22
C ARG A 344 -12.45 -10.90 -9.21
N MET A 345 -11.25 -11.42 -9.50
CA MET A 345 -10.99 -12.87 -9.51
C MET A 345 -11.12 -13.50 -8.13
N LEU A 346 -10.74 -12.79 -7.06
CA LEU A 346 -11.01 -13.23 -5.68
C LEU A 346 -12.51 -13.31 -5.39
N THR A 347 -13.28 -12.32 -5.84
CA THR A 347 -14.74 -12.31 -5.68
C THR A 347 -15.39 -13.46 -6.42
N ASP A 348 -14.94 -13.74 -7.65
CA ASP A 348 -15.44 -14.84 -8.49
C ASP A 348 -15.08 -16.22 -7.94
N THR A 349 -13.94 -16.34 -7.22
CA THR A 349 -13.46 -17.62 -6.66
C THR A 349 -14.02 -17.89 -5.26
N PHE A 350 -14.04 -16.89 -4.37
CA PHE A 350 -14.34 -17.05 -2.93
C PHE A 350 -15.69 -16.46 -2.51
N GLY A 351 -16.41 -15.82 -3.44
CA GLY A 351 -17.66 -15.12 -3.17
C GLY A 351 -17.45 -13.75 -2.49
N ARG A 352 -18.47 -12.88 -2.60
CA ARG A 352 -18.39 -11.48 -2.13
C ARG A 352 -18.09 -11.35 -0.63
N GLU A 353 -18.63 -12.25 0.19
CA GLU A 353 -18.49 -12.18 1.65
C GLU A 353 -17.07 -12.46 2.14
N LYS A 354 -16.36 -13.41 1.49
CA LYS A 354 -15.02 -13.83 1.87
C LYS A 354 -13.91 -13.09 1.12
N ALA A 355 -14.22 -12.51 -0.05
CA ALA A 355 -13.24 -11.89 -0.94
C ALA A 355 -12.38 -10.82 -0.25
N ALA A 356 -12.97 -9.95 0.57
CA ALA A 356 -12.24 -8.90 1.26
C ALA A 356 -11.22 -9.44 2.28
N LEU A 357 -11.59 -10.49 3.03
CA LEU A 357 -10.70 -11.13 4.00
C LEU A 357 -9.56 -11.90 3.30
N VAL A 358 -9.89 -12.63 2.22
CA VAL A 358 -8.89 -13.34 1.41
C VAL A 358 -7.93 -12.34 0.75
N TYR A 359 -8.46 -11.20 0.24
CA TYR A 359 -7.63 -10.12 -0.29
C TYR A 359 -6.63 -9.59 0.74
N GLY A 360 -7.02 -9.48 2.01
CA GLY A 360 -6.10 -9.08 3.08
C GLY A 360 -4.86 -9.98 3.12
N TRP A 361 -5.02 -11.28 2.98
CA TRP A 361 -3.91 -12.25 2.95
C TRP A 361 -3.12 -12.22 1.66
N VAL A 362 -3.78 -12.03 0.52
CA VAL A 362 -3.13 -11.83 -0.78
C VAL A 362 -2.31 -10.52 -0.75
N PHE A 363 -2.82 -9.48 -0.11
CA PHE A 363 -2.08 -8.23 0.12
C PHE A 363 -0.89 -8.43 1.07
N THR A 364 -1.00 -9.29 2.08
CA THR A 364 0.15 -9.68 2.91
C THR A 364 1.23 -10.34 2.04
N ALA A 365 0.87 -11.24 1.12
CA ALA A 365 1.82 -11.82 0.16
C ALA A 365 2.49 -10.75 -0.71
N HIS A 366 1.75 -9.74 -1.17
CA HIS A 366 2.30 -8.59 -1.90
C HIS A 366 3.36 -7.84 -1.07
N GLN A 367 3.10 -7.58 0.19
CA GLN A 367 4.07 -6.88 1.04
C GLN A 367 5.28 -7.74 1.38
N LEU A 368 5.12 -9.06 1.51
CA LEU A 368 6.24 -10.00 1.64
C LEU A 368 7.10 -10.00 0.37
N GLY A 369 6.49 -9.94 -0.82
CA GLY A 369 7.20 -9.76 -2.08
C GLY A 369 7.98 -8.46 -2.10
N GLY A 370 7.35 -7.36 -1.68
CA GLY A 370 8.00 -6.06 -1.55
C GLY A 370 9.19 -6.09 -0.59
N ALA A 371 9.02 -6.69 0.57
CA ALA A 371 10.08 -6.85 1.57
C ALA A 371 11.26 -7.67 1.03
N SER A 372 10.97 -8.78 0.35
CA SER A 372 11.99 -9.63 -0.26
C SER A 372 12.80 -8.86 -1.30
N ALA A 373 12.12 -8.17 -2.22
CA ALA A 373 12.81 -7.43 -3.27
C ALA A 373 13.54 -6.18 -2.75
N ALA A 374 13.03 -5.53 -1.70
CA ALA A 374 13.75 -4.45 -1.04
C ALA A 374 15.09 -4.95 -0.46
N PHE A 375 15.10 -6.08 0.25
CA PHE A 375 16.31 -6.65 0.81
C PHE A 375 17.25 -7.20 -0.27
N PHE A 376 16.75 -8.10 -1.13
CA PHE A 376 17.59 -8.74 -2.15
C PHE A 376 18.06 -7.75 -3.22
N GLY A 377 17.29 -6.70 -3.54
CA GLY A 377 17.75 -5.62 -4.42
C GLY A 377 18.98 -4.89 -3.87
N GLY A 378 18.98 -4.62 -2.54
CA GLY A 378 20.16 -4.07 -1.86
C GLY A 378 21.34 -5.03 -1.83
N LEU A 379 21.09 -6.33 -1.62
CA LEU A 379 22.14 -7.37 -1.63
C LEU A 379 22.76 -7.52 -3.01
N LEU A 380 21.94 -7.66 -4.06
CA LEU A 380 22.41 -7.77 -5.44
C LEU A 380 23.25 -6.54 -5.85
N ARG A 381 22.83 -5.34 -5.41
CA ARG A 381 23.63 -4.12 -5.64
C ARG A 381 25.02 -4.19 -5.01
N VAL A 382 25.15 -4.77 -3.81
CA VAL A 382 26.44 -4.94 -3.13
C VAL A 382 27.30 -5.96 -3.86
N GLU A 383 26.73 -7.09 -4.28
CA GLU A 383 27.45 -8.20 -4.92
C GLU A 383 27.89 -7.87 -6.35
N PHE A 384 27.02 -7.26 -7.16
CA PHE A 384 27.25 -7.04 -8.60
C PHE A 384 27.69 -5.60 -8.94
N GLY A 385 27.71 -4.69 -7.95
CA GLY A 385 28.10 -3.31 -8.16
C GLY A 385 27.05 -2.43 -8.86
N GLY A 386 25.85 -2.97 -9.19
CA GLY A 386 24.76 -2.27 -9.87
C GLY A 386 23.40 -2.89 -9.62
N TYR A 387 22.34 -2.29 -10.19
CA TYR A 387 20.97 -2.78 -10.06
C TYR A 387 20.46 -3.55 -11.28
N THR A 388 21.29 -3.74 -12.31
CA THR A 388 20.89 -4.37 -13.58
C THR A 388 20.33 -5.77 -13.35
N GLU A 389 21.02 -6.58 -12.53
CA GLU A 389 20.65 -7.96 -12.21
C GLU A 389 19.30 -7.99 -11.45
N ALA A 390 19.10 -7.04 -10.53
CA ALA A 390 17.87 -6.94 -9.77
C ALA A 390 16.67 -6.59 -10.68
N PHE A 391 16.85 -5.66 -11.64
CA PHE A 391 15.81 -5.30 -12.60
C PHE A 391 15.51 -6.45 -13.57
N MET A 392 16.54 -7.14 -14.09
CA MET A 392 16.39 -8.29 -14.98
C MET A 392 15.71 -9.47 -14.28
N LEU A 393 16.10 -9.79 -13.05
CA LEU A 393 15.47 -10.85 -12.27
C LEU A 393 14.00 -10.53 -11.99
N SER A 394 13.70 -9.31 -11.55
CA SER A 394 12.32 -8.89 -11.28
C SER A 394 11.47 -8.87 -12.54
N GLY A 395 12.03 -8.43 -13.67
CA GLY A 395 11.39 -8.47 -14.98
C GLY A 395 11.04 -9.90 -15.39
N THR A 396 11.97 -10.83 -15.23
CA THR A 396 11.76 -12.26 -15.51
C THR A 396 10.66 -12.86 -14.64
N LEU A 397 10.66 -12.55 -13.32
CA LEU A 397 9.59 -13.00 -12.42
C LEU A 397 8.22 -12.44 -12.82
N CYS A 398 8.15 -11.20 -13.31
CA CYS A 398 6.91 -10.64 -13.84
C CYS A 398 6.40 -11.39 -15.07
N LEU A 399 7.28 -11.85 -15.98
CA LEU A 399 6.88 -12.67 -17.12
C LEU A 399 6.36 -14.04 -16.68
N PHE A 400 6.96 -14.66 -15.66
CA PHE A 400 6.40 -15.88 -15.07
C PHE A 400 5.04 -15.63 -14.42
N ALA A 401 4.88 -14.51 -13.70
CA ALA A 401 3.59 -14.12 -13.12
C ALA A 401 2.53 -13.86 -14.18
N ALA A 402 2.90 -13.28 -15.34
CA ALA A 402 2.00 -13.11 -16.47
C ALA A 402 1.44 -14.46 -16.95
N VAL A 403 2.31 -15.43 -17.19
CA VAL A 403 1.89 -16.78 -17.60
C VAL A 403 1.04 -17.45 -16.51
N ALA A 404 1.45 -17.34 -15.23
CA ALA A 404 0.69 -17.89 -14.10
C ALA A 404 -0.71 -17.31 -13.99
N ALA A 405 -0.92 -16.04 -14.32
CA ALA A 405 -2.22 -15.38 -14.28
C ALA A 405 -3.25 -16.02 -15.21
N LEU A 406 -2.83 -16.57 -16.35
CA LEU A 406 -3.73 -17.27 -17.29
C LEU A 406 -4.36 -18.55 -16.71
N PHE A 407 -3.71 -19.14 -15.71
CA PHE A 407 -4.19 -20.36 -15.06
C PHE A 407 -5.13 -20.12 -13.86
N ILE A 408 -5.37 -18.87 -13.48
CA ILE A 408 -6.30 -18.53 -12.40
C ILE A 408 -7.75 -18.75 -12.87
N GLY A 409 -8.65 -19.21 -11.97
CA GLY A 409 -10.06 -19.44 -12.30
C GLY A 409 -10.34 -20.79 -12.96
N GLY A 410 -9.32 -21.63 -13.19
CA GLY A 410 -9.49 -23.02 -13.65
C GLY A 410 -9.68 -24.01 -12.49
N GLY A 411 -9.63 -23.55 -11.24
CA GLY A 411 -9.76 -24.37 -10.05
C GLY A 411 -11.21 -24.55 -9.59
N ARG A 412 -11.37 -25.33 -8.51
CA ARG A 412 -12.67 -25.57 -7.85
C ARG A 412 -13.12 -24.28 -7.17
N LYS A 413 -14.31 -23.77 -7.51
CA LYS A 413 -14.91 -22.62 -6.84
C LYS A 413 -15.24 -22.95 -5.39
N ALA A 414 -15.08 -22.00 -4.48
CA ALA A 414 -15.52 -22.15 -3.10
C ALA A 414 -17.06 -22.24 -3.07
N PRO A 415 -17.66 -23.10 -2.21
CA PRO A 415 -19.10 -23.19 -2.07
C PRO A 415 -19.68 -21.83 -1.69
N GLU A 416 -20.77 -21.41 -2.33
CA GLU A 416 -21.52 -20.22 -1.92
C GLU A 416 -22.07 -20.46 -0.50
N VAL A 417 -21.83 -19.52 0.40
CA VAL A 417 -22.41 -19.52 1.74
C VAL A 417 -23.90 -19.20 1.59
N GLY A 418 -24.75 -20.23 1.74
CA GLY A 418 -26.22 -20.05 1.64
C GLY A 418 -26.93 -20.86 0.57
N ALA A 419 -26.24 -21.64 -0.27
CA ALA A 419 -26.89 -22.62 -1.10
C ALA A 419 -27.46 -23.73 -0.18
N PRO A 420 -28.79 -24.00 -0.15
CA PRO A 420 -29.33 -25.11 0.59
C PRO A 420 -28.64 -26.39 0.12
N ALA A 421 -28.19 -27.21 1.06
CA ALA A 421 -27.62 -28.52 0.74
C ALA A 421 -28.62 -29.23 -0.17
N ALA A 422 -28.20 -29.43 -1.43
CA ALA A 422 -28.97 -30.28 -2.33
C ALA A 422 -29.07 -31.63 -1.65
N THR A 423 -30.26 -31.94 -1.18
CA THR A 423 -30.65 -33.25 -0.66
C THR A 423 -30.17 -34.28 -1.68
N ALA A 424 -29.14 -35.04 -1.30
CA ALA A 424 -28.83 -36.30 -1.96
C ALA A 424 -30.03 -37.23 -1.71
N ALA A 425 -30.92 -37.28 -2.68
CA ALA A 425 -31.99 -38.28 -2.73
C ALA A 425 -31.65 -39.30 -3.79
N ALA A 426 -31.60 -40.52 -3.31
CA ALA A 426 -31.63 -41.81 -3.99
C ALA A 426 -30.43 -42.25 -4.83
#